data_fa159061b4cef6bc25eafe49ac0156c7
#
_entry.id   fa159061b4cef6bc25eafe49ac0156c7
#
_cell.length_a   1.000
_cell.length_b   1.000
_cell.length_c   1.000
_cell.angle_alpha   90.00
_cell.angle_beta   90.00
_cell.angle_gamma   90.00
#
_symmetry.space_group_name_H-M   'P 1'
#
loop_
_entity.id
_entity.type
_entity.pdbx_description
1 polymer ?
#
loop_
_entity_poly.entity_id
_entity_poly.type
_entity_poly.pdbx_seq_one_letter_code
_entity_poly.pdbx_strand_id
1 'polypeptide(L)'
;FETDLGLRDPPYALPHIQVETGRVPAQLRIGWMRSVANIYHCFASQSFMAELADAAGRDHRDFLLEAIGPDRLIDFAAEGSKFANYGADTDAYPFDTARLKHVLRRATDLAGWGRAMPEGSGLGLAVHRSFLSYVATVVEVTVSESGELAIPKAWVVVDAGTVVNRDSVRNQMEGGSVFGLSAALDAAITVDKGAVQQSNYDDYQVARMPRSPASIDVEVVDSEAPPAGVGEPGTPPFAPALCNAIFAATGRRIRELPIGKQLSA
;
A
#
# COMPACT_ATOMS: atom_id res chain seq x y z
N PHE A 1 8.84 16.75 7.24
CA PHE A 1 9.55 15.45 7.13
C PHE A 1 8.59 14.32 6.75
N GLU A 2 7.43 14.17 7.41
CA GLU A 2 6.51 13.05 7.12
C GLU A 2 5.97 13.07 5.69
N THR A 3 5.76 14.24 5.10
CA THR A 3 5.31 14.36 3.69
C THR A 3 6.33 13.83 2.68
N ASP A 4 7.59 13.67 3.08
CA ASP A 4 8.64 13.12 2.23
C ASP A 4 8.58 11.58 2.11
N LEU A 5 7.61 10.95 2.77
CA LEU A 5 7.42 9.51 2.80
C LEU A 5 6.23 9.09 1.94
N GLY A 6 6.33 9.26 0.62
CA GLY A 6 5.34 8.81 -0.35
C GLY A 6 4.26 9.83 -0.74
N LEU A 7 4.40 11.11 -0.36
CA LEU A 7 3.49 12.17 -0.78
C LEU A 7 4.17 13.22 -1.66
N ARG A 8 5.39 13.66 -1.30
CA ARG A 8 6.17 14.63 -2.10
C ARG A 8 6.91 14.01 -3.27
N ASP A 9 7.03 12.70 -3.27
CA ASP A 9 7.71 11.89 -4.26
C ASP A 9 6.73 10.99 -5.05
N PRO A 10 5.62 11.56 -5.59
CA PRO A 10 4.68 10.79 -6.37
C PRO A 10 5.33 10.34 -7.69
N PRO A 11 5.15 9.08 -8.11
CA PRO A 11 5.83 8.54 -9.29
C PRO A 11 5.19 8.97 -10.63
N TYR A 12 4.18 9.83 -10.59
CA TYR A 12 3.32 10.11 -11.73
C TYR A 12 3.92 11.12 -12.70
N ALA A 13 3.75 10.87 -14.00
CA ALA A 13 4.14 11.79 -15.08
C ALA A 13 3.01 12.81 -15.34
N LEU A 14 2.71 13.62 -14.34
CA LEU A 14 1.69 14.66 -14.42
C LEU A 14 2.34 16.02 -14.72
N PRO A 15 1.70 16.87 -15.54
CA PRO A 15 2.27 18.16 -15.92
C PRO A 15 2.37 19.14 -14.75
N HIS A 16 1.53 18.98 -13.74
CA HIS A 16 1.49 19.83 -12.55
C HIS A 16 1.23 18.99 -11.30
N ILE A 17 2.10 19.11 -10.32
CA ILE A 17 1.98 18.46 -9.02
C ILE A 17 2.19 19.54 -7.96
N GLN A 18 1.25 19.64 -7.02
CA GLN A 18 1.36 20.52 -5.88
C GLN A 18 1.07 19.73 -4.60
N VAL A 19 1.98 19.80 -3.64
CA VAL A 19 1.83 19.17 -2.32
C VAL A 19 1.85 20.25 -1.25
N GLU A 20 0.79 20.30 -0.47
CA GLU A 20 0.62 21.26 0.60
C GLU A 20 0.64 20.56 1.96
N THR A 21 1.13 21.26 2.98
CA THR A 21 1.16 20.79 4.36
C THR A 21 0.58 21.83 5.29
N GLY A 22 -0.12 21.36 6.32
CA GLY A 22 -0.66 22.20 7.38
C GLY A 22 -0.26 21.69 8.76
N ARG A 23 -0.27 22.57 9.75
CA ARG A 23 -0.08 22.17 11.15
C ARG A 23 -1.44 21.90 11.78
N VAL A 24 -1.58 20.73 12.39
CA VAL A 24 -2.72 20.40 13.23
C VAL A 24 -2.21 20.26 14.66
N PRO A 25 -2.77 20.99 15.65
CA PRO A 25 -2.38 20.82 17.04
C PRO A 25 -2.77 19.40 17.51
N ALA A 26 -1.77 18.61 17.88
CA ALA A 26 -1.98 17.31 18.51
C ALA A 26 -1.93 17.51 20.03
N GLN A 27 -2.98 17.07 20.72
CA GLN A 27 -3.06 17.11 22.19
C GLN A 27 -2.46 15.86 22.83
N LEU A 28 -2.13 14.87 22.03
CA LEU A 28 -1.52 13.61 22.44
C LEU A 28 -0.11 13.49 21.89
N ARG A 29 0.72 12.78 22.65
CA ARG A 29 2.01 12.36 22.15
C ARG A 29 1.79 11.30 21.08
N ILE A 30 2.32 11.56 19.88
CA ILE A 30 2.33 10.62 18.76
C ILE A 30 3.73 10.05 18.58
N GLY A 31 3.80 8.89 17.94
CA GLY A 31 5.05 8.20 17.61
C GLY A 31 4.93 7.51 16.26
N TRP A 32 5.98 6.82 15.87
CA TRP A 32 6.01 6.09 14.61
C TRP A 32 5.57 4.64 14.77
N MET A 33 4.84 4.17 13.80
CA MET A 33 4.47 2.78 13.61
C MET A 33 5.20 2.23 12.39
N ARG A 34 5.25 0.92 12.18
CA ARG A 34 5.90 0.27 11.02
C ARG A 34 5.50 0.96 9.72
N SER A 35 6.46 1.39 8.93
CA SER A 35 6.33 2.14 7.67
C SER A 35 6.01 3.63 7.81
N VAL A 36 5.89 4.15 9.03
CA VAL A 36 5.73 5.58 9.33
C VAL A 36 4.58 6.19 8.49
N ALA A 37 4.80 7.33 7.87
CA ALA A 37 3.80 8.04 7.07
C ALA A 37 3.46 7.34 5.74
N ASN A 38 4.30 6.43 5.26
CA ASN A 38 3.98 5.64 4.05
C ASN A 38 2.64 4.91 4.16
N ILE A 39 2.19 4.50 5.35
CA ILE A 39 0.93 3.78 5.54
C ILE A 39 -0.24 4.61 5.02
N TYR A 40 -0.42 5.82 5.56
CA TYR A 40 -1.57 6.65 5.21
C TYR A 40 -1.39 7.38 3.88
N HIS A 41 -0.16 7.73 3.47
CA HIS A 41 0.09 8.31 2.16
C HIS A 41 -0.17 7.32 1.03
N CYS A 42 0.27 6.08 1.18
CA CYS A 42 -0.02 5.02 0.21
C CYS A 42 -1.53 4.72 0.17
N PHE A 43 -2.19 4.63 1.33
CA PHE A 43 -3.63 4.43 1.38
C PHE A 43 -4.37 5.53 0.61
N ALA A 44 -4.08 6.79 0.91
CA ALA A 44 -4.72 7.92 0.25
C ALA A 44 -4.45 7.94 -1.26
N SER A 45 -3.18 7.88 -1.67
CA SER A 45 -2.79 8.00 -3.08
C SER A 45 -3.27 6.83 -3.93
N GLN A 46 -3.11 5.59 -3.47
CA GLN A 46 -3.47 4.41 -4.25
C GLN A 46 -4.98 4.15 -4.28
N SER A 47 -5.71 4.50 -3.22
CA SER A 47 -7.17 4.48 -3.23
C SER A 47 -7.73 5.56 -4.16
N PHE A 48 -7.16 6.76 -4.14
CA PHE A 48 -7.59 7.86 -5.01
C PHE A 48 -7.30 7.56 -6.49
N MET A 49 -6.15 6.98 -6.81
CA MET A 49 -5.85 6.54 -8.19
C MET A 49 -6.85 5.49 -8.70
N ALA A 50 -7.31 4.58 -7.83
CA ALA A 50 -8.36 3.63 -8.17
C ALA A 50 -9.72 4.32 -8.40
N GLU A 51 -10.04 5.36 -7.62
CA GLU A 51 -11.26 6.17 -7.83
C GLU A 51 -11.21 6.94 -9.15
N LEU A 52 -10.05 7.50 -9.51
CA LEU A 52 -9.86 8.18 -10.79
C LEU A 52 -9.99 7.22 -11.98
N ALA A 53 -9.43 6.01 -11.88
CA ALA A 53 -9.57 4.99 -12.91
C ALA A 53 -11.04 4.60 -13.13
N ASP A 54 -11.78 4.36 -12.05
CA ASP A 54 -13.20 4.05 -12.06
C ASP A 54 -14.03 5.20 -12.68
N ALA A 55 -13.81 6.43 -12.23
CA ALA A 55 -14.46 7.62 -12.78
C ALA A 55 -14.17 7.85 -14.27
N ALA A 56 -13.00 7.41 -14.74
CA ALA A 56 -12.61 7.43 -16.14
C ALA A 56 -13.12 6.22 -16.95
N GLY A 57 -13.80 5.26 -16.31
CA GLY A 57 -14.25 4.01 -16.95
C GLY A 57 -13.10 3.13 -17.45
N ARG A 58 -11.96 3.13 -16.75
CA ARG A 58 -10.72 2.48 -17.18
C ARG A 58 -10.28 1.39 -16.19
N ASP A 59 -9.57 0.39 -16.71
CA ASP A 59 -8.90 -0.60 -15.87
C ASP A 59 -7.89 0.08 -14.95
N HIS A 60 -7.91 -0.28 -13.65
CA HIS A 60 -7.09 0.36 -12.64
C HIS A 60 -5.58 0.15 -12.89
N ARG A 61 -5.16 -1.06 -13.29
CA ARG A 61 -3.75 -1.35 -13.60
C ARG A 61 -3.26 -0.49 -14.77
N ASP A 62 -4.03 -0.47 -15.84
CA ASP A 62 -3.64 0.22 -17.07
C ASP A 62 -3.65 1.75 -16.87
N PHE A 63 -4.63 2.27 -16.10
CA PHE A 63 -4.66 3.67 -15.70
C PHE A 63 -3.43 4.06 -14.87
N LEU A 64 -3.05 3.22 -13.90
CA LEU A 64 -1.91 3.49 -13.03
C LEU A 64 -0.58 3.42 -13.80
N LEU A 65 -0.41 2.45 -14.71
CA LEU A 65 0.76 2.35 -15.58
C LEU A 65 0.92 3.58 -16.48
N GLU A 66 -0.19 4.09 -17.02
CA GLU A 66 -0.18 5.31 -17.83
C GLU A 66 0.14 6.54 -16.97
N ALA A 67 -0.46 6.66 -15.79
CA ALA A 67 -0.17 7.78 -14.88
C ALA A 67 1.29 7.81 -14.43
N ILE A 68 1.93 6.66 -14.22
CA ILE A 68 3.38 6.58 -13.95
C ILE A 68 4.19 7.03 -15.17
N GLY A 69 3.68 6.79 -16.38
CA GLY A 69 4.28 7.25 -17.63
C GLY A 69 5.46 6.38 -18.11
N PRO A 70 6.37 6.94 -18.94
CA PRO A 70 7.51 6.20 -19.48
C PRO A 70 8.49 5.75 -18.40
N ASP A 71 9.33 4.76 -18.76
CA ASP A 71 10.42 4.34 -17.89
C ASP A 71 11.44 5.48 -17.76
N ARG A 72 11.70 5.90 -16.51
CA ARG A 72 12.62 6.99 -16.21
C ARG A 72 13.15 6.90 -14.79
N LEU A 73 14.31 7.48 -14.57
CA LEU A 73 14.78 7.89 -13.25
C LEU A 73 14.21 9.28 -12.97
N ILE A 74 13.45 9.42 -11.88
CA ILE A 74 12.83 10.71 -11.57
C ILE A 74 13.87 11.60 -10.90
N ASP A 75 14.10 12.78 -11.49
CA ASP A 75 14.85 13.86 -10.86
C ASP A 75 13.88 14.84 -10.18
N PHE A 76 13.53 14.53 -8.94
CA PHE A 76 12.61 15.38 -8.16
C PHE A 76 13.15 16.80 -7.94
N ALA A 77 14.47 17.00 -7.93
CA ALA A 77 15.05 18.33 -7.78
C ALA A 77 14.81 19.18 -9.04
N ALA A 78 14.97 18.58 -10.22
CA ALA A 78 14.62 19.25 -11.50
C ALA A 78 13.11 19.51 -11.61
N GLU A 79 12.27 18.67 -11.00
CA GLU A 79 10.82 18.86 -10.91
C GLU A 79 10.40 19.85 -9.79
N GLY A 80 11.36 20.49 -9.12
CA GLY A 80 11.10 21.49 -8.07
C GLY A 80 10.70 20.93 -6.72
N SER A 81 10.86 19.62 -6.50
CA SER A 81 10.56 18.96 -5.24
C SER A 81 11.83 18.55 -4.48
N LYS A 82 11.78 18.63 -3.14
CA LYS A 82 12.85 18.11 -2.29
C LYS A 82 12.62 16.61 -2.07
N PHE A 83 13.58 15.80 -2.49
CA PHE A 83 13.55 14.36 -2.31
C PHE A 83 14.52 13.93 -1.20
N ALA A 84 13.98 13.50 -0.08
CA ALA A 84 14.80 13.08 1.08
C ALA A 84 15.43 11.69 0.91
N ASN A 85 14.82 10.83 0.09
CA ASN A 85 15.29 9.48 -0.26
C ASN A 85 15.77 8.66 0.95
N TYR A 86 15.12 8.81 2.11
CA TYR A 86 15.52 8.15 3.37
C TYR A 86 16.97 8.46 3.82
N GLY A 87 17.55 9.54 3.32
CA GLY A 87 18.94 9.92 3.55
C GLY A 87 19.96 9.20 2.67
N ALA A 88 19.50 8.37 1.74
CA ALA A 88 20.37 7.68 0.79
C ALA A 88 20.73 8.56 -0.40
N ASP A 89 21.90 8.29 -0.98
CA ASP A 89 22.38 8.93 -2.19
C ASP A 89 21.44 8.62 -3.36
N THR A 90 21.02 9.64 -4.10
CA THR A 90 20.09 9.51 -5.24
C THR A 90 20.74 8.88 -6.47
N ASP A 91 22.05 8.95 -6.62
CA ASP A 91 22.74 8.27 -7.71
C ASP A 91 22.85 6.76 -7.46
N ALA A 92 23.04 6.37 -6.20
CA ALA A 92 23.07 4.97 -5.80
C ALA A 92 21.65 4.36 -5.69
N TYR A 93 20.67 5.14 -5.27
CA TYR A 93 19.28 4.73 -5.05
C TYR A 93 18.29 5.66 -5.74
N PRO A 94 18.30 5.75 -7.08
CA PRO A 94 17.38 6.60 -7.80
C PRO A 94 15.93 6.12 -7.63
N PHE A 95 14.98 7.02 -7.84
CA PHE A 95 13.59 6.59 -8.01
C PHE A 95 13.39 6.13 -9.46
N ASP A 96 13.34 4.82 -9.65
CA ASP A 96 13.22 4.17 -10.96
C ASP A 96 11.78 3.72 -11.23
N THR A 97 11.12 4.35 -12.19
CA THR A 97 9.74 4.01 -12.56
C THR A 97 9.65 2.68 -13.31
N ALA A 98 10.73 2.20 -13.94
CA ALA A 98 10.74 0.88 -14.58
C ALA A 98 10.63 -0.22 -13.52
N ARG A 99 11.37 -0.12 -12.42
CA ARG A 99 11.28 -1.05 -11.28
C ARG A 99 9.90 -1.03 -10.64
N LEU A 100 9.32 0.18 -10.44
CA LEU A 100 7.98 0.34 -9.89
C LEU A 100 6.92 -0.33 -10.79
N LYS A 101 6.98 -0.10 -12.09
CA LYS A 101 6.07 -0.73 -13.06
C LYS A 101 6.31 -2.23 -13.20
N HIS A 102 7.55 -2.69 -13.05
CA HIS A 102 7.87 -4.11 -13.08
C HIS A 102 7.16 -4.88 -11.96
N VAL A 103 7.29 -4.43 -10.71
CA VAL A 103 6.60 -5.09 -9.59
C VAL A 103 5.08 -5.03 -9.75
N LEU A 104 4.52 -3.91 -10.25
CA LEU A 104 3.09 -3.79 -10.52
C LEU A 104 2.59 -4.79 -11.57
N ARG A 105 3.25 -4.86 -12.73
CA ARG A 105 2.90 -5.83 -13.77
C ARG A 105 3.01 -7.25 -13.26
N ARG A 106 4.12 -7.55 -12.59
CA ARG A 106 4.38 -8.90 -12.10
C ARG A 106 3.36 -9.36 -11.06
N ALA A 107 2.97 -8.50 -10.10
CA ALA A 107 1.95 -8.82 -9.11
C ALA A 107 0.57 -9.05 -9.76
N THR A 108 0.21 -8.24 -10.74
CA THR A 108 -1.06 -8.38 -11.47
C THR A 108 -1.07 -9.62 -12.37
N ASP A 109 0.05 -9.97 -13.01
CA ASP A 109 0.17 -11.20 -13.82
C ASP A 109 0.02 -12.45 -12.94
N LEU A 110 0.68 -12.50 -11.78
CA LEU A 110 0.56 -13.60 -10.81
C LEU A 110 -0.87 -13.78 -10.29
N ALA A 111 -1.57 -12.67 -10.07
CA ALA A 111 -2.95 -12.69 -9.62
C ALA A 111 -3.96 -13.01 -10.73
N GLY A 112 -3.52 -13.07 -12.00
CA GLY A 112 -4.42 -13.20 -13.15
C GLY A 112 -5.37 -12.00 -13.26
N TRP A 113 -4.85 -10.78 -13.19
CA TRP A 113 -5.64 -9.55 -13.28
C TRP A 113 -6.50 -9.53 -14.53
N GLY A 114 -7.76 -9.10 -14.39
CA GLY A 114 -8.74 -9.09 -15.47
C GLY A 114 -9.47 -10.42 -15.68
N ARG A 115 -9.19 -11.48 -14.89
CA ARG A 115 -9.98 -12.70 -14.91
C ARG A 115 -11.40 -12.45 -14.42
N ALA A 116 -12.35 -13.23 -14.90
CA ALA A 116 -13.73 -13.18 -14.39
C ALA A 116 -13.76 -13.57 -12.90
N MET A 117 -14.44 -12.77 -12.10
CA MET A 117 -14.62 -13.01 -10.66
C MET A 117 -16.06 -13.44 -10.37
N PRO A 118 -16.27 -14.34 -9.40
CA PRO A 118 -17.59 -14.63 -8.88
C PRO A 118 -18.27 -13.39 -8.29
N GLU A 119 -19.59 -13.40 -8.22
CA GLU A 119 -20.36 -12.36 -7.53
C GLU A 119 -19.90 -12.20 -6.06
N GLY A 120 -19.81 -10.97 -5.59
CA GLY A 120 -19.30 -10.65 -4.27
C GLY A 120 -17.78 -10.81 -4.12
N SER A 121 -17.06 -11.14 -5.20
CA SER A 121 -15.59 -11.28 -5.18
C SER A 121 -14.92 -10.21 -6.04
N GLY A 122 -13.71 -9.82 -5.67
CA GLY A 122 -12.97 -8.79 -6.39
C GLY A 122 -11.47 -8.86 -6.17
N LEU A 123 -10.74 -8.28 -7.11
CA LEU A 123 -9.31 -8.03 -7.01
C LEU A 123 -9.05 -6.54 -6.83
N GLY A 124 -8.12 -6.20 -5.95
CA GLY A 124 -7.63 -4.84 -5.81
C GLY A 124 -6.11 -4.82 -5.76
N LEU A 125 -5.53 -3.76 -6.27
CA LEU A 125 -4.07 -3.59 -6.35
C LEU A 125 -3.63 -2.28 -5.72
N ALA A 126 -2.36 -2.25 -5.30
CA ALA A 126 -1.62 -1.05 -4.95
C ALA A 126 -0.11 -1.27 -5.18
N VAL A 127 0.62 -0.20 -5.44
CA VAL A 127 2.06 -0.21 -5.60
C VAL A 127 2.68 0.97 -4.88
N HIS A 128 3.81 0.75 -4.21
CA HIS A 128 4.48 1.80 -3.46
C HIS A 128 5.99 1.59 -3.42
N ARG A 129 6.75 2.71 -3.39
CA ARG A 129 8.16 2.70 -3.06
C ARG A 129 8.35 3.24 -1.65
N SER A 130 8.96 2.48 -0.78
CA SER A 130 9.36 2.93 0.55
C SER A 130 10.63 2.24 1.01
N PHE A 131 11.41 2.92 1.82
CA PHE A 131 12.70 2.41 2.31
C PHE A 131 13.60 1.88 1.18
N LEU A 132 13.56 2.56 0.01
CA LEU A 132 14.33 2.28 -1.20
C LEU A 132 13.87 1.02 -1.97
N SER A 133 12.90 0.27 -1.46
CA SER A 133 12.32 -0.92 -2.09
C SER A 133 11.00 -0.61 -2.78
N TYR A 134 10.69 -1.35 -3.83
CA TYR A 134 9.45 -1.27 -4.60
C TYR A 134 8.58 -2.48 -4.29
N VAL A 135 7.33 -2.26 -3.90
CA VAL A 135 6.40 -3.35 -3.57
C VAL A 135 5.06 -3.12 -4.23
N ALA A 136 4.56 -4.15 -4.90
CA ALA A 136 3.19 -4.21 -5.38
C ALA A 136 2.43 -5.34 -4.67
N THR A 137 1.19 -5.05 -4.32
CA THR A 137 0.29 -6.00 -3.67
C THR A 137 -1.01 -6.09 -4.45
N VAL A 138 -1.46 -7.32 -4.71
CA VAL A 138 -2.81 -7.62 -5.19
C VAL A 138 -3.51 -8.43 -4.12
N VAL A 139 -4.74 -8.06 -3.79
CA VAL A 139 -5.57 -8.78 -2.80
C VAL A 139 -6.84 -9.27 -3.47
N GLU A 140 -7.19 -10.52 -3.23
CA GLU A 140 -8.47 -11.11 -3.56
C GLU A 140 -9.37 -11.10 -2.34
N VAL A 141 -10.61 -10.65 -2.51
CA VAL A 141 -11.61 -10.69 -1.45
C VAL A 141 -12.89 -11.37 -1.92
N THR A 142 -13.62 -11.89 -0.95
CA THR A 142 -15.03 -12.24 -1.07
C THR A 142 -15.78 -11.54 0.05
N VAL A 143 -16.87 -10.85 -0.30
CA VAL A 143 -17.75 -10.15 0.64
C VAL A 143 -19.12 -10.76 0.52
N SER A 144 -19.65 -11.34 1.61
CA SER A 144 -21.00 -11.90 1.61
C SER A 144 -22.07 -10.79 1.61
N GLU A 145 -23.32 -11.15 1.34
CA GLU A 145 -24.47 -10.24 1.45
C GLU A 145 -24.62 -9.63 2.85
N SER A 146 -24.19 -10.35 3.89
CA SER A 146 -24.17 -9.86 5.27
C SER A 146 -22.99 -8.96 5.60
N GLY A 147 -22.07 -8.73 4.64
CA GLY A 147 -20.87 -7.92 4.83
C GLY A 147 -19.69 -8.67 5.46
N GLU A 148 -19.73 -10.00 5.54
CA GLU A 148 -18.62 -10.79 6.02
C GLU A 148 -17.50 -10.81 4.97
N LEU A 149 -16.30 -10.38 5.38
CA LEU A 149 -15.11 -10.28 4.53
C LEU A 149 -14.22 -11.50 4.71
N ALA A 150 -13.94 -12.19 3.62
CA ALA A 150 -12.88 -13.19 3.51
C ALA A 150 -11.80 -12.74 2.54
N ILE A 151 -10.56 -13.14 2.81
CA ILE A 151 -9.39 -12.83 1.96
C ILE A 151 -8.77 -14.18 1.53
N PRO A 152 -9.24 -14.76 0.41
CA PRO A 152 -8.72 -16.04 -0.07
C PRO A 152 -7.21 -16.00 -0.35
N LYS A 153 -6.74 -14.90 -0.96
CA LYS A 153 -5.35 -14.83 -1.37
C LYS A 153 -4.83 -13.40 -1.50
N ALA A 154 -3.54 -13.24 -1.27
CA ALA A 154 -2.80 -12.04 -1.62
C ALA A 154 -1.52 -12.41 -2.38
N TRP A 155 -1.10 -11.55 -3.31
CA TRP A 155 0.17 -11.66 -4.04
C TRP A 155 0.98 -10.40 -3.77
N VAL A 156 2.23 -10.59 -3.40
CA VAL A 156 3.16 -9.51 -3.10
C VAL A 156 4.41 -9.70 -3.95
N VAL A 157 4.77 -8.68 -4.70
CA VAL A 157 6.02 -8.67 -5.47
C VAL A 157 6.91 -7.57 -4.93
N VAL A 158 8.13 -7.91 -4.57
CA VAL A 158 9.12 -6.97 -4.01
C VAL A 158 10.40 -6.94 -4.83
N ASP A 159 10.85 -5.75 -5.18
CA ASP A 159 12.18 -5.46 -5.68
C ASP A 159 12.94 -4.66 -4.62
N ALA A 160 13.83 -5.33 -3.90
CA ALA A 160 14.66 -4.78 -2.84
C ALA A 160 16.15 -4.69 -3.24
N GLY A 161 16.43 -4.69 -4.54
CA GLY A 161 17.80 -4.79 -5.03
C GLY A 161 18.39 -6.17 -4.76
N THR A 162 19.70 -6.23 -4.58
CA THR A 162 20.43 -7.48 -4.27
C THR A 162 19.98 -8.03 -2.93
N VAL A 163 19.50 -9.27 -2.94
CA VAL A 163 18.96 -9.96 -1.75
C VAL A 163 19.91 -11.08 -1.33
N VAL A 164 20.35 -11.04 -0.07
CA VAL A 164 21.23 -12.06 0.52
C VAL A 164 20.41 -13.29 1.00
N ASN A 165 19.28 -13.05 1.66
CA ASN A 165 18.42 -14.11 2.17
C ASN A 165 16.97 -13.90 1.72
N ARG A 166 16.55 -14.67 0.72
CA ARG A 166 15.21 -14.55 0.11
C ARG A 166 14.08 -14.94 1.08
N ASP A 167 14.33 -15.91 1.96
CA ASP A 167 13.30 -16.37 2.91
C ASP A 167 13.05 -15.32 3.99
N SER A 168 14.10 -14.63 4.45
CA SER A 168 13.93 -13.49 5.36
C SER A 168 13.12 -12.37 4.71
N VAL A 169 13.34 -12.08 3.42
CA VAL A 169 12.56 -11.07 2.69
C VAL A 169 11.10 -11.50 2.56
N ARG A 170 10.82 -12.76 2.21
CA ARG A 170 9.45 -13.30 2.15
C ARG A 170 8.73 -13.13 3.48
N ASN A 171 9.35 -13.57 4.58
CA ASN A 171 8.79 -13.45 5.91
C ASN A 171 8.50 -11.98 6.29
N GLN A 172 9.34 -11.04 5.88
CA GLN A 172 9.09 -9.60 6.10
C GLN A 172 7.92 -9.09 5.27
N MET A 173 7.76 -9.54 4.03
CA MET A 173 6.62 -9.15 3.18
C MET A 173 5.31 -9.73 3.72
N GLU A 174 5.28 -11.01 4.13
CA GLU A 174 4.12 -11.64 4.75
C GLU A 174 3.74 -10.94 6.07
N GLY A 175 4.70 -10.76 6.98
CA GLY A 175 4.47 -10.07 8.24
C GLY A 175 4.07 -8.60 8.06
N GLY A 176 4.64 -7.91 7.07
CA GLY A 176 4.27 -6.55 6.69
C GLY A 176 2.83 -6.46 6.17
N SER A 177 2.42 -7.42 5.35
CA SER A 177 1.06 -7.53 4.82
C SER A 177 0.03 -7.75 5.94
N VAL A 178 0.29 -8.68 6.87
CA VAL A 178 -0.59 -8.91 8.01
C VAL A 178 -0.65 -7.70 8.96
N PHE A 179 0.45 -6.97 9.10
CA PHE A 179 0.46 -5.72 9.85
C PHE A 179 -0.42 -4.64 9.18
N GLY A 180 -0.28 -4.47 7.86
CA GLY A 180 -1.12 -3.58 7.06
C GLY A 180 -2.60 -3.97 7.12
N LEU A 181 -2.90 -5.27 7.10
CA LEU A 181 -4.24 -5.82 7.30
C LEU A 181 -4.82 -5.41 8.66
N SER A 182 -4.03 -5.55 9.74
CA SER A 182 -4.48 -5.16 11.08
C SER A 182 -4.85 -3.69 11.15
N ALA A 183 -4.01 -2.81 10.56
CA ALA A 183 -4.28 -1.39 10.48
C ALA A 183 -5.55 -1.09 9.64
N ALA A 184 -5.79 -1.87 8.58
CA ALA A 184 -6.95 -1.69 7.73
C ALA A 184 -8.26 -2.18 8.37
N LEU A 185 -8.24 -3.27 9.14
CA LEU A 185 -9.47 -3.91 9.62
C LEU A 185 -10.02 -3.29 10.90
N ASP A 186 -9.19 -3.21 11.96
CA ASP A 186 -9.71 -2.94 13.31
C ASP A 186 -8.77 -2.12 14.20
N ALA A 187 -7.48 -2.05 13.87
CA ALA A 187 -6.51 -1.43 14.76
C ALA A 187 -6.73 0.09 14.83
N ALA A 188 -7.23 0.56 15.96
CA ALA A 188 -7.46 1.96 16.22
C ALA A 188 -7.13 2.32 17.67
N ILE A 189 -6.54 3.48 17.84
CA ILE A 189 -6.44 4.15 19.13
C ILE A 189 -7.46 5.29 19.14
N THR A 190 -8.38 5.23 20.09
CA THR A 190 -9.42 6.24 20.25
C THR A 190 -9.17 7.09 21.50
N VAL A 191 -9.64 8.31 21.46
CA VAL A 191 -9.41 9.28 22.55
C VAL A 191 -10.75 9.89 22.97
N ASP A 192 -11.04 9.87 24.25
CA ASP A 192 -12.15 10.60 24.84
C ASP A 192 -11.64 11.52 25.94
N LYS A 193 -12.04 12.78 25.88
CA LYS A 193 -11.69 13.83 26.87
C LYS A 193 -10.18 13.93 27.16
N GLY A 194 -9.34 13.71 26.14
CA GLY A 194 -7.89 13.79 26.26
C GLY A 194 -7.22 12.51 26.79
N ALA A 195 -7.98 11.43 27.01
CA ALA A 195 -7.45 10.15 27.46
C ALA A 195 -7.58 9.08 26.38
N VAL A 196 -6.50 8.33 26.14
CA VAL A 196 -6.50 7.13 25.28
C VAL A 196 -7.40 6.09 25.91
N GLN A 197 -8.25 5.48 25.11
CA GLN A 197 -9.24 4.51 25.57
C GLN A 197 -8.69 3.08 25.60
N GLN A 198 -7.77 2.75 24.71
CA GLN A 198 -7.15 1.43 24.67
C GLN A 198 -6.02 1.34 25.72
N SER A 199 -6.02 0.29 26.50
CA SER A 199 -5.07 0.07 27.58
C SER A 199 -4.10 -1.09 27.33
N ASN A 200 -4.53 -2.11 26.59
CA ASN A 200 -3.74 -3.31 26.33
C ASN A 200 -4.25 -4.06 25.07
N TYR A 201 -3.68 -5.24 24.77
CA TYR A 201 -4.04 -6.08 23.61
C TYR A 201 -5.41 -6.77 23.70
N ASP A 202 -6.12 -6.67 24.79
CA ASP A 202 -7.51 -7.12 24.94
C ASP A 202 -8.50 -6.11 24.35
N ASP A 203 -8.16 -4.81 24.36
CA ASP A 203 -8.99 -3.73 23.84
C ASP A 203 -8.39 -3.04 22.58
N TYR A 204 -7.11 -3.29 22.26
CA TYR A 204 -6.49 -2.94 20.98
C TYR A 204 -6.49 -4.14 20.04
N GLN A 205 -7.43 -4.16 19.11
CA GLN A 205 -7.63 -5.31 18.24
C GLN A 205 -6.61 -5.34 17.10
N VAL A 206 -6.02 -6.53 16.87
CA VAL A 206 -5.18 -6.82 15.71
C VAL A 206 -5.75 -8.00 14.93
N ALA A 207 -5.45 -8.11 13.64
CA ALA A 207 -5.88 -9.24 12.84
C ALA A 207 -5.36 -10.56 13.43
N ARG A 208 -6.26 -11.52 13.56
CA ARG A 208 -5.95 -12.88 14.01
C ARG A 208 -6.03 -13.85 12.84
N MET A 209 -5.48 -15.06 12.99
CA MET A 209 -5.43 -16.08 11.96
C MET A 209 -6.72 -16.25 11.14
N PRO A 210 -7.92 -16.30 11.75
CA PRO A 210 -9.16 -16.48 10.98
C PRO A 210 -9.51 -15.30 10.04
N ARG A 211 -8.92 -14.12 10.27
CA ARG A 211 -9.14 -12.92 9.46
C ARG A 211 -7.97 -12.61 8.51
N SER A 212 -6.87 -13.35 8.64
CA SER A 212 -5.71 -13.22 7.77
C SER A 212 -6.00 -13.82 6.39
N PRO A 213 -5.28 -13.41 5.33
CA PRO A 213 -5.34 -14.10 4.05
C PRO A 213 -5.10 -15.60 4.22
N ALA A 214 -5.87 -16.43 3.52
CA ALA A 214 -5.68 -17.87 3.56
C ALA A 214 -4.29 -18.27 2.99
N SER A 215 -3.79 -17.49 2.04
CA SER A 215 -2.40 -17.56 1.57
C SER A 215 -1.87 -16.19 1.14
N ILE A 216 -0.55 -15.99 1.31
CA ILE A 216 0.18 -14.84 0.77
C ILE A 216 1.32 -15.39 -0.07
N ASP A 217 1.27 -15.18 -1.38
CA ASP A 217 2.34 -15.56 -2.29
C ASP A 217 3.31 -14.38 -2.45
N VAL A 218 4.57 -14.57 -2.08
CA VAL A 218 5.60 -13.54 -2.18
C VAL A 218 6.61 -13.90 -3.27
N GLU A 219 6.74 -13.02 -4.26
CA GLU A 219 7.83 -13.07 -5.25
C GLU A 219 8.87 -12.01 -4.94
N VAL A 220 10.12 -12.42 -4.84
CA VAL A 220 11.28 -11.54 -4.71
C VAL A 220 11.94 -11.43 -6.07
N VAL A 221 11.97 -10.22 -6.62
CA VAL A 221 12.58 -9.95 -7.94
C VAL A 221 14.10 -10.15 -7.86
N ASP A 222 14.68 -10.75 -8.89
CA ASP A 222 16.14 -10.77 -9.07
C ASP A 222 16.58 -9.41 -9.58
N SER A 223 17.46 -8.75 -8.83
CA SER A 223 17.90 -7.39 -9.10
C SER A 223 19.37 -7.21 -8.74
N GLU A 224 20.10 -6.48 -9.57
CA GLU A 224 21.50 -6.10 -9.34
C GLU A 224 21.64 -4.71 -8.67
N ALA A 225 20.52 -4.03 -8.42
CA ALA A 225 20.53 -2.76 -7.72
C ALA A 225 21.05 -2.93 -6.28
N PRO A 226 21.56 -1.86 -5.64
CA PRO A 226 22.01 -1.93 -4.27
C PRO A 226 20.93 -2.44 -3.31
N PRO A 227 21.30 -3.18 -2.24
CA PRO A 227 20.36 -3.71 -1.25
C PRO A 227 19.54 -2.61 -0.60
N ALA A 228 18.24 -2.81 -0.47
CA ALA A 228 17.30 -1.85 0.09
C ALA A 228 16.58 -2.40 1.33
N GLY A 229 15.82 -1.55 2.03
CA GLY A 229 15.09 -1.92 3.23
C GLY A 229 13.95 -2.90 2.95
N VAL A 230 13.81 -3.93 3.78
CA VAL A 230 12.76 -4.96 3.63
C VAL A 230 11.86 -5.11 4.85
N GLY A 231 12.21 -4.48 5.97
CA GLY A 231 11.46 -4.61 7.23
C GLY A 231 10.06 -3.98 7.20
N GLU A 232 9.83 -3.00 6.34
CA GLU A 232 8.67 -2.13 6.36
C GLU A 232 7.88 -2.07 5.04
N PRO A 233 8.50 -2.16 3.83
CA PRO A 233 7.82 -1.87 2.57
C PRO A 233 6.62 -2.75 2.22
N GLY A 234 6.49 -3.92 2.82
CA GLY A 234 5.33 -4.81 2.63
C GLY A 234 4.03 -4.29 3.27
N THR A 235 4.11 -3.29 4.15
CA THR A 235 2.95 -2.80 4.92
C THR A 235 2.08 -1.80 4.14
N PRO A 236 2.63 -0.72 3.52
CA PRO A 236 1.83 0.35 2.96
C PRO A 236 0.85 -0.07 1.85
N PRO A 237 1.20 -0.94 0.89
CA PRO A 237 0.30 -1.25 -0.22
C PRO A 237 -0.85 -2.19 0.15
N PHE A 238 -0.85 -2.82 1.34
CA PHE A 238 -1.86 -3.81 1.67
C PHE A 238 -3.25 -3.18 1.90
N ALA A 239 -3.35 -2.13 2.70
CA ALA A 239 -4.63 -1.49 3.01
C ALA A 239 -5.34 -0.93 1.75
N PRO A 240 -4.68 -0.16 0.87
CA PRO A 240 -5.34 0.31 -0.34
C PRO A 240 -5.69 -0.84 -1.31
N ALA A 241 -4.84 -1.87 -1.45
CA ALA A 241 -5.16 -3.04 -2.27
C ALA A 241 -6.41 -3.76 -1.75
N LEU A 242 -6.52 -3.96 -0.43
CA LEU A 242 -7.71 -4.53 0.22
C LEU A 242 -8.96 -3.69 -0.04
N CYS A 243 -8.90 -2.38 0.18
CA CYS A 243 -10.05 -1.48 -0.01
C CYS A 243 -10.48 -1.38 -1.48
N ASN A 244 -9.52 -1.42 -2.42
CA ASN A 244 -9.80 -1.47 -3.85
C ASN A 244 -10.45 -2.80 -4.26
N ALA A 245 -10.05 -3.94 -3.63
CA ALA A 245 -10.69 -5.23 -3.84
C ALA A 245 -12.12 -5.26 -3.30
N ILE A 246 -12.37 -4.68 -2.14
CA ILE A 246 -13.71 -4.52 -1.57
C ILE A 246 -14.60 -3.70 -2.51
N PHE A 247 -14.08 -2.61 -3.07
CA PHE A 247 -14.82 -1.83 -4.05
C PHE A 247 -15.15 -2.66 -5.30
N ALA A 248 -14.20 -3.40 -5.83
CA ALA A 248 -14.43 -4.27 -6.99
C ALA A 248 -15.49 -5.35 -6.72
N ALA A 249 -15.56 -5.85 -5.48
CA ALA A 249 -16.52 -6.88 -5.07
C ALA A 249 -17.93 -6.32 -4.79
N THR A 250 -18.05 -5.06 -4.29
CA THR A 250 -19.28 -4.55 -3.67
C THR A 250 -19.76 -3.22 -4.20
N GLY A 251 -18.94 -2.48 -4.93
CA GLY A 251 -19.19 -1.08 -5.29
C GLY A 251 -19.05 -0.08 -4.12
N ARG A 252 -18.68 -0.53 -2.90
CA ARG A 252 -18.51 0.34 -1.73
C ARG A 252 -17.10 0.85 -1.63
N ARG A 253 -16.90 2.16 -1.68
CA ARG A 253 -15.59 2.81 -1.44
C ARG A 253 -15.30 2.98 0.04
N ILE A 254 -14.19 2.44 0.49
CA ILE A 254 -13.67 2.64 1.84
C ILE A 254 -12.67 3.80 1.80
N ARG A 255 -13.01 4.90 2.45
CA ARG A 255 -12.19 6.12 2.53
C ARG A 255 -11.69 6.42 3.94
N GLU A 256 -12.14 5.67 4.91
CA GLU A 256 -11.78 5.81 6.32
C GLU A 256 -11.33 4.46 6.88
N LEU A 257 -10.24 4.44 7.64
CA LEU A 257 -9.73 3.27 8.32
C LEU A 257 -9.81 3.47 9.85
N PRO A 258 -10.00 2.39 10.59
CA PRO A 258 -10.19 1.01 10.13
C PRO A 258 -11.55 0.78 9.47
N ILE A 259 -11.63 -0.28 8.67
CA ILE A 259 -12.87 -0.69 7.97
C ILE A 259 -14.00 -0.95 8.99
N GLY A 260 -13.67 -1.64 10.08
CA GLY A 260 -14.61 -1.90 11.16
C GLY A 260 -15.93 -2.47 10.67
N LYS A 261 -17.02 -1.76 10.95
CA LYS A 261 -18.39 -2.14 10.57
C LYS A 261 -18.88 -1.56 9.22
N GLN A 262 -18.02 -0.92 8.45
CA GLN A 262 -18.43 -0.26 7.19
C GLN A 262 -18.98 -1.22 6.14
N LEU A 263 -18.72 -2.51 6.24
CA LEU A 263 -19.25 -3.53 5.35
C LEU A 263 -20.59 -4.13 5.86
N SER A 264 -20.90 -3.95 7.14
CA SER A 264 -22.19 -4.42 7.67
C SER A 264 -23.35 -3.67 7.03
N ALA A 265 -24.44 -4.39 6.78
CA ALA A 265 -25.67 -3.84 6.20
C ALA A 265 -26.40 -2.91 7.17
#